data_95d2019850379dcf3118d316bff272ee
#
_entry.id   95d2019850379dcf3118d316bff272ee
#
_cell.length_a   1.000
_cell.length_b   1.000
_cell.length_c   1.000
_cell.angle_alpha   90.00
_cell.angle_beta   90.00
_cell.angle_gamma   90.00
#
_symmetry.space_group_name_H-M   'P 1'
#
loop_
_entity.id
_entity.type
_entity.pdbx_description
1 polymer ?
#
loop_
_entity_poly.entity_id
_entity_poly.type
_entity_poly.pdbx_seq_one_letter_code
_entity_poly.pdbx_strand_id
1 'polypeptide(L)'
;MPYYSRIIFFILLLIFSNQGIAQSINLKVNGENEASTQIIDSLGYKKDYNNYKSLKTEIENLKSELTKIGYIDTTIESVTKENDTLFNAQLIIGKRIDRIQIHYDSTFNIKLLNSIHRSTNDDFFELKITELESYLKSLNSRIAEQGDPFSTLQLVNISKLNSDLISADLKIITNQKRRIDKIIVKGYDKFPKSYVKRFLKLRIGKSFNLNAIKEKVELLEELRFANKIKDPEVLFTQDSTTLYLYVEKTKTNNFDGFLGFGTNETTNKIEFDGYLDLRLINNLNYGETLNLFYKSDEIDQQTFRVDADLPYLFGSPIGFQVGLNIFRKDSTFLNAKQYAKVNYQINAQHKIGVGISSTTSTNLLENDTNILNDFTSNYYSLYYNYTKPQFYDPLFPVNFWFDFSSGLGSRTNDLGKQTQSIFNIEMYKIFNLNNRNSFYTKLNGAILTSDDYLDNELFRFGGINSIRGFEENSLVANLYGVISTEYRYRLSTGIFVHTVLDAAYFENQLTDSKEKLYGFGFGFGLLTNAGLFRLNYSSGKTEDRPFKFSDSKVHISLTATF
;
A
#
# COMPACT_ATOMS: atom_id res chain seq x y z
N MET A 1 -1.84 72.21 -15.59
CA MET A 1 -1.70 70.74 -15.88
C MET A 1 -0.64 70.37 -16.94
N PRO A 2 0.44 71.09 -17.24
CA PRO A 2 1.42 70.61 -18.24
C PRO A 2 2.68 69.93 -17.66
N TYR A 3 2.94 69.98 -16.33
CA TYR A 3 4.16 69.41 -15.77
C TYR A 3 4.08 67.88 -15.54
N TYR A 4 2.95 67.33 -15.14
CA TYR A 4 2.77 65.89 -14.89
C TYR A 4 2.82 65.06 -16.20
N SER A 5 2.35 65.59 -17.31
CA SER A 5 2.41 64.92 -18.61
C SER A 5 3.86 64.73 -19.11
N ARG A 6 4.75 65.69 -18.84
CA ARG A 6 6.17 65.57 -19.20
C ARG A 6 6.93 64.59 -18.33
N ILE A 7 6.58 64.47 -17.03
CA ILE A 7 7.17 63.50 -16.12
C ILE A 7 6.73 62.07 -16.48
N ILE A 8 5.46 61.86 -16.78
CA ILE A 8 4.95 60.56 -17.23
C ILE A 8 5.58 60.14 -18.58
N PHE A 9 5.80 61.08 -19.48
CA PHE A 9 6.48 60.79 -20.75
C PHE A 9 7.96 60.44 -20.57
N PHE A 10 8.64 61.09 -19.66
CA PHE A 10 10.04 60.76 -19.29
C PHE A 10 10.16 59.42 -18.56
N ILE A 11 9.21 59.06 -17.69
CA ILE A 11 9.16 57.77 -17.01
C ILE A 11 8.84 56.66 -18.02
N LEU A 12 7.91 56.86 -18.96
CA LEU A 12 7.65 55.95 -20.05
C LEU A 12 8.87 55.77 -20.98
N LEU A 13 9.61 56.83 -21.28
CA LEU A 13 10.84 56.74 -22.07
C LEU A 13 11.97 55.99 -21.36
N LEU A 14 12.07 56.10 -20.02
CA LEU A 14 13.01 55.35 -19.18
C LEU A 14 12.63 53.87 -19.07
N ILE A 15 11.35 53.51 -19.10
CA ILE A 15 10.88 52.13 -19.10
C ILE A 15 11.14 51.46 -20.47
N PHE A 16 11.03 52.17 -21.57
CA PHE A 16 11.33 51.65 -22.91
C PHE A 16 12.83 51.53 -23.21
N SER A 17 13.71 52.28 -22.50
CA SER A 17 15.16 52.24 -22.76
C SER A 17 15.88 51.06 -22.08
N ASN A 18 15.20 50.26 -21.26
CA ASN A 18 15.79 49.10 -20.58
C ASN A 18 15.45 47.72 -21.17
N GLN A 19 14.86 47.67 -22.37
CA GLN A 19 14.86 46.45 -23.15
C GLN A 19 16.22 46.30 -23.85
N GLY A 20 17.25 46.05 -23.06
CA GLY A 20 18.48 45.49 -23.61
C GLY A 20 18.13 44.11 -24.16
N ILE A 21 17.97 44.03 -25.47
CA ILE A 21 17.90 42.76 -26.19
C ILE A 21 19.24 42.10 -25.90
N ALA A 22 19.25 41.13 -24.97
CA ALA A 22 20.42 40.28 -24.79
C ALA A 22 20.65 39.58 -26.11
N GLN A 23 21.70 39.98 -26.83
CA GLN A 23 22.07 39.33 -28.09
C GLN A 23 22.36 37.87 -27.79
N SER A 24 21.50 36.97 -28.30
CA SER A 24 21.78 35.53 -28.23
C SER A 24 23.02 35.25 -29.08
N ILE A 25 23.92 34.48 -28.53
CA ILE A 25 25.12 34.01 -29.22
C ILE A 25 24.83 32.62 -29.79
N ASN A 26 25.18 32.43 -31.03
CA ASN A 26 25.00 31.16 -31.74
C ASN A 26 26.28 30.33 -31.72
N LEU A 27 26.14 29.04 -31.56
CA LEU A 27 27.22 28.08 -31.63
C LEU A 27 27.05 27.21 -32.88
N LYS A 28 28.11 27.12 -33.68
CA LYS A 28 28.29 26.10 -34.69
C LYS A 28 29.47 25.23 -34.34
N VAL A 29 29.30 23.91 -34.37
CA VAL A 29 30.38 22.98 -34.06
C VAL A 29 30.68 22.17 -35.30
N ASN A 30 31.96 22.14 -35.70
CA ASN A 30 32.42 21.38 -36.82
C ASN A 30 33.44 20.32 -36.35
N GLY A 31 33.40 19.18 -36.99
CA GLY A 31 34.45 18.15 -36.86
C GLY A 31 35.59 18.37 -37.87
N GLU A 32 36.62 17.57 -37.82
CA GLU A 32 37.75 17.57 -38.73
C GLU A 32 37.39 17.20 -40.18
N ASN A 33 36.23 16.57 -40.39
CA ASN A 33 35.67 16.24 -41.69
C ASN A 33 34.14 16.18 -41.61
N GLU A 34 33.47 15.98 -42.74
CA GLU A 34 31.98 15.99 -42.82
C GLU A 34 31.36 14.85 -42.00
N ALA A 35 31.96 13.65 -41.99
CA ALA A 35 31.48 12.53 -41.18
C ALA A 35 31.57 12.82 -39.67
N SER A 36 32.66 13.43 -39.21
CA SER A 36 32.83 13.88 -37.83
C SER A 36 31.81 14.95 -37.44
N THR A 37 31.48 15.88 -38.35
CA THR A 37 30.48 16.90 -38.13
C THR A 37 29.08 16.28 -38.01
N GLN A 38 28.72 15.30 -38.84
CA GLN A 38 27.45 14.59 -38.76
C GLN A 38 27.30 13.81 -37.42
N ILE A 39 28.37 13.23 -36.91
CA ILE A 39 28.37 12.56 -35.59
C ILE A 39 28.10 13.58 -34.48
N ILE A 40 28.75 14.74 -34.51
CA ILE A 40 28.53 15.82 -33.54
C ILE A 40 27.09 16.33 -33.61
N ASP A 41 26.56 16.57 -34.81
CA ASP A 41 25.19 17.03 -35.01
C ASP A 41 24.16 16.01 -34.55
N SER A 42 24.45 14.71 -34.67
CA SER A 42 23.55 13.63 -34.19
C SER A 42 23.36 13.60 -32.69
N LEU A 43 24.24 14.19 -31.90
CA LEU A 43 24.11 14.33 -30.45
C LEU A 43 23.12 15.42 -30.05
N GLY A 44 22.81 16.36 -30.96
CA GLY A 44 21.74 17.34 -30.74
C GLY A 44 22.08 18.41 -29.73
N TYR A 45 23.15 19.18 -29.94
CA TYR A 45 23.52 20.27 -29.05
C TYR A 45 22.65 21.53 -29.24
N LYS A 46 22.55 22.34 -28.19
CA LYS A 46 21.86 23.63 -28.22
C LYS A 46 22.65 24.62 -29.04
N LYS A 47 21.98 25.39 -29.91
CA LYS A 47 22.63 26.36 -30.83
C LYS A 47 22.67 27.78 -30.30
N ASP A 48 21.71 28.17 -29.44
CA ASP A 48 21.53 29.55 -28.96
C ASP A 48 21.85 29.68 -27.47
N TYR A 49 22.66 30.65 -27.10
CA TYR A 49 23.13 30.91 -25.74
C TYR A 49 23.02 32.39 -25.34
N ASN A 50 22.79 32.64 -24.05
CA ASN A 50 22.69 34.00 -23.51
C ASN A 50 24.07 34.63 -23.21
N ASN A 51 25.13 33.82 -23.12
CA ASN A 51 26.49 34.30 -22.84
C ASN A 51 27.56 33.29 -23.24
N TYR A 52 28.80 33.75 -23.39
CA TYR A 52 29.95 32.94 -23.78
C TYR A 52 30.27 31.81 -22.78
N LYS A 53 30.00 31.99 -21.47
CA LYS A 53 30.25 30.96 -20.45
C LYS A 53 29.36 29.74 -20.66
N SER A 54 28.07 29.93 -20.92
CA SER A 54 27.15 28.83 -21.19
C SER A 54 27.46 28.11 -22.50
N LEU A 55 27.91 28.85 -23.53
CA LEU A 55 28.37 28.29 -24.79
C LEU A 55 29.60 27.41 -24.57
N LYS A 56 30.59 27.88 -23.80
CA LYS A 56 31.81 27.09 -23.48
C LYS A 56 31.45 25.82 -22.69
N THR A 57 30.49 25.92 -21.74
CA THR A 57 30.03 24.76 -20.99
C THR A 57 29.41 23.70 -21.93
N GLU A 58 28.67 24.11 -22.95
CA GLU A 58 28.10 23.18 -23.93
C GLU A 58 29.16 22.47 -24.75
N ILE A 59 30.21 23.17 -25.17
CA ILE A 59 31.31 22.55 -25.91
C ILE A 59 31.99 21.46 -25.05
N GLU A 60 32.22 21.72 -23.77
CA GLU A 60 32.75 20.72 -22.83
C GLU A 60 31.76 19.56 -22.60
N ASN A 61 30.45 19.84 -22.56
CA ASN A 61 29.43 18.80 -22.49
C ASN A 61 29.44 17.92 -23.73
N LEU A 62 29.54 18.51 -24.94
CA LEU A 62 29.67 17.76 -26.20
C LEU A 62 30.89 16.85 -26.20
N LYS A 63 32.03 17.36 -25.74
CA LYS A 63 33.24 16.55 -25.58
C LYS A 63 32.97 15.38 -24.63
N SER A 64 32.31 15.59 -23.53
CA SER A 64 31.94 14.54 -22.58
C SER A 64 30.99 13.50 -23.20
N GLU A 65 29.97 13.93 -23.95
CA GLU A 65 29.06 13.02 -24.65
C GLU A 65 29.73 12.22 -25.73
N LEU A 66 30.64 12.84 -26.53
CA LEU A 66 31.49 12.13 -27.51
C LEU A 66 32.34 11.07 -26.84
N THR A 67 32.94 11.39 -25.69
CA THR A 67 33.72 10.42 -24.91
C THR A 67 32.88 9.23 -24.48
N LYS A 68 31.64 9.45 -24.02
CA LYS A 68 30.72 8.38 -23.60
C LYS A 68 30.35 7.42 -24.73
N ILE A 69 30.23 7.91 -25.96
CA ILE A 69 29.93 7.06 -27.13
C ILE A 69 31.17 6.45 -27.80
N GLY A 70 32.34 6.66 -27.21
CA GLY A 70 33.59 5.99 -27.60
C GLY A 70 34.63 6.88 -28.28
N TYR A 71 34.40 8.15 -28.51
CA TYR A 71 35.39 9.08 -29.06
C TYR A 71 36.22 9.69 -27.93
N ILE A 72 37.04 8.85 -27.29
CA ILE A 72 37.78 9.22 -26.07
C ILE A 72 38.93 10.20 -26.31
N ASP A 73 39.46 10.23 -27.52
CA ASP A 73 40.53 11.15 -27.93
C ASP A 73 40.01 12.52 -28.36
N THR A 74 38.74 12.82 -28.15
CA THR A 74 38.13 14.11 -28.55
C THR A 74 38.86 15.29 -27.91
N THR A 75 39.33 16.22 -28.75
CA THR A 75 39.95 17.47 -28.33
C THR A 75 39.26 18.69 -28.95
N ILE A 76 39.25 19.78 -28.23
CA ILE A 76 38.79 21.07 -28.74
C ILE A 76 40.00 21.76 -29.36
N GLU A 77 40.01 21.88 -30.68
CA GLU A 77 41.11 22.50 -31.40
C GLU A 77 41.08 24.02 -31.29
N SER A 78 39.88 24.62 -31.53
CA SER A 78 39.71 26.06 -31.44
C SER A 78 38.28 26.44 -31.20
N VAL A 79 38.09 27.62 -30.60
CA VAL A 79 36.77 28.31 -30.49
C VAL A 79 36.97 29.74 -30.98
N THR A 80 36.50 30.06 -32.16
CA THR A 80 36.68 31.36 -32.83
C THR A 80 35.37 32.12 -32.91
N LYS A 81 35.43 33.44 -32.71
CA LYS A 81 34.31 34.34 -32.96
C LYS A 81 34.31 34.69 -34.44
N GLU A 82 33.31 34.23 -35.18
CA GLU A 82 33.16 34.47 -36.62
C GLU A 82 32.51 35.85 -36.88
N ASN A 83 31.55 36.22 -36.08
CA ASN A 83 30.92 37.55 -36.04
C ASN A 83 30.36 37.88 -34.66
N ASP A 84 29.64 39.00 -34.51
CA ASP A 84 29.17 39.44 -33.16
C ASP A 84 28.23 38.46 -32.45
N THR A 85 27.59 37.57 -33.18
CA THR A 85 26.62 36.60 -32.65
C THR A 85 26.98 35.14 -32.89
N LEU A 86 27.95 34.84 -33.76
CA LEU A 86 28.29 33.49 -34.15
C LEU A 86 29.67 33.09 -33.69
N PHE A 87 29.75 31.98 -32.94
CA PHE A 87 30.99 31.29 -32.55
C PHE A 87 31.08 29.96 -33.27
N ASN A 88 32.26 29.67 -33.78
CA ASN A 88 32.59 28.42 -34.42
C ASN A 88 33.58 27.63 -33.55
N ALA A 89 33.20 26.42 -33.17
CA ALA A 89 34.05 25.50 -32.43
C ALA A 89 34.52 24.37 -33.35
N GLN A 90 35.84 24.12 -33.38
CA GLN A 90 36.42 23.03 -34.15
C GLN A 90 36.80 21.91 -33.17
N LEU A 91 36.26 20.70 -33.40
CA LEU A 91 36.58 19.51 -32.62
C LEU A 91 37.31 18.46 -33.49
N ILE A 92 38.32 17.83 -32.90
CA ILE A 92 38.94 16.63 -33.44
C ILE A 92 38.44 15.46 -32.63
N ILE A 93 37.58 14.59 -33.22
CA ILE A 93 36.95 13.51 -32.46
C ILE A 93 37.77 12.22 -32.40
N GLY A 94 38.72 12.02 -33.33
CA GLY A 94 39.58 10.85 -33.38
C GLY A 94 38.86 9.56 -33.79
N LYS A 95 39.43 8.40 -33.46
CA LYS A 95 38.86 7.09 -33.75
C LYS A 95 37.96 6.64 -32.62
N ARG A 96 36.86 5.98 -32.99
CA ARG A 96 35.94 5.43 -32.04
C ARG A 96 36.50 4.15 -31.38
N ILE A 97 36.42 4.11 -30.08
CA ILE A 97 36.68 2.92 -29.26
C ILE A 97 35.35 2.25 -28.97
N ASP A 98 35.18 0.98 -29.28
CA ASP A 98 33.93 0.27 -29.09
C ASP A 98 33.86 -0.46 -27.75
N ARG A 99 35.00 -0.99 -27.25
CA ARG A 99 35.01 -1.84 -26.06
C ARG A 99 36.14 -1.43 -25.09
N ILE A 100 35.92 -1.77 -23.83
CA ILE A 100 36.88 -1.63 -22.75
C ILE A 100 37.02 -2.95 -22.01
N GLN A 101 38.26 -3.37 -21.80
CA GLN A 101 38.66 -4.50 -20.95
C GLN A 101 39.05 -3.94 -19.59
N ILE A 102 38.34 -4.37 -18.53
CA ILE A 102 38.55 -3.85 -17.18
C ILE A 102 39.10 -4.96 -16.30
N HIS A 103 40.34 -4.76 -15.85
CA HIS A 103 41.00 -5.64 -14.90
C HIS A 103 40.62 -5.27 -13.47
N TYR A 104 40.50 -6.28 -12.60
CA TYR A 104 40.21 -6.10 -11.18
C TYR A 104 41.13 -6.93 -10.31
N ASP A 105 41.33 -6.47 -9.09
CA ASP A 105 42.19 -7.16 -8.11
C ASP A 105 41.55 -8.48 -7.64
N SER A 106 42.38 -9.50 -7.38
CA SER A 106 41.95 -10.81 -6.83
C SER A 106 41.22 -10.72 -5.50
N THR A 107 41.35 -9.62 -4.76
CA THR A 107 40.63 -9.33 -3.53
C THR A 107 39.20 -8.84 -3.79
N PHE A 108 38.87 -8.54 -5.05
CA PHE A 108 37.54 -8.04 -5.41
C PHE A 108 36.47 -9.13 -5.25
N ASN A 109 35.36 -8.76 -4.65
CA ASN A 109 34.24 -9.69 -4.50
C ASN A 109 33.55 -9.93 -5.86
N ILE A 110 33.95 -10.98 -6.55
CA ILE A 110 33.44 -11.38 -7.89
C ILE A 110 31.91 -11.51 -7.91
N LYS A 111 31.22 -11.82 -6.76
CA LYS A 111 29.76 -11.87 -6.68
C LYS A 111 29.11 -10.54 -7.02
N LEU A 112 29.81 -9.43 -6.91
CA LEU A 112 29.31 -8.11 -7.34
C LEU A 112 29.29 -7.98 -8.87
N LEU A 113 30.13 -8.72 -9.59
CA LEU A 113 30.20 -8.72 -11.06
C LEU A 113 29.23 -9.72 -11.69
N ASN A 114 29.02 -10.89 -11.09
CA ASN A 114 28.34 -12.04 -11.70
C ASN A 114 26.85 -11.85 -12.05
N SER A 115 26.27 -10.73 -11.73
CA SER A 115 24.87 -10.44 -12.07
C SER A 115 24.68 -9.72 -13.41
N ILE A 116 25.77 -9.32 -14.11
CA ILE A 116 25.68 -8.46 -15.30
C ILE A 116 26.40 -9.03 -16.55
N HIS A 117 27.51 -9.72 -16.43
CA HIS A 117 28.21 -10.32 -17.58
C HIS A 117 28.83 -11.70 -17.30
N ARG A 118 28.46 -12.67 -18.16
CA ARG A 118 28.99 -14.03 -18.19
C ARG A 118 30.24 -14.12 -19.11
N SER A 119 31.28 -13.45 -18.77
CA SER A 119 32.60 -13.79 -19.34
C SER A 119 33.56 -13.90 -18.17
N THR A 120 33.61 -15.08 -17.59
CA THR A 120 34.50 -15.42 -16.49
C THR A 120 35.76 -16.07 -17.03
N ASN A 121 36.63 -15.28 -17.57
CA ASN A 121 38.05 -15.68 -17.63
C ASN A 121 38.82 -14.64 -16.82
N ASP A 122 39.16 -15.10 -15.64
CA ASP A 122 40.36 -14.91 -14.86
C ASP A 122 40.68 -13.49 -14.46
N ASP A 123 40.66 -12.47 -14.59
CA ASP A 123 41.10 -11.21 -13.98
C ASP A 123 40.53 -9.95 -14.66
N PHE A 124 39.68 -10.13 -15.64
CA PHE A 124 39.04 -8.99 -16.33
C PHE A 124 37.62 -9.30 -16.83
N PHE A 125 36.87 -8.26 -17.16
CA PHE A 125 35.61 -8.32 -17.90
C PHE A 125 35.60 -7.27 -19.01
N GLU A 126 34.88 -7.54 -20.09
CA GLU A 126 34.73 -6.62 -21.22
C GLU A 126 33.34 -5.99 -21.24
N LEU A 127 33.29 -4.70 -21.60
CA LEU A 127 32.06 -3.94 -21.77
C LEU A 127 32.14 -3.11 -23.06
N LYS A 128 30.96 -2.78 -23.62
CA LYS A 128 30.90 -1.69 -24.58
C LYS A 128 31.14 -0.36 -23.86
N ILE A 129 31.90 0.53 -24.50
CA ILE A 129 32.22 1.82 -23.92
C ILE A 129 30.94 2.63 -23.58
N THR A 130 29.87 2.48 -24.38
CA THR A 130 28.58 3.10 -24.17
C THR A 130 27.82 2.60 -22.92
N GLU A 131 28.17 1.42 -22.40
CA GLU A 131 27.58 0.81 -21.20
C GLU A 131 28.42 1.08 -19.95
N LEU A 132 29.64 1.59 -20.11
CA LEU A 132 30.61 1.74 -19.04
C LEU A 132 30.12 2.57 -17.85
N GLU A 133 29.57 3.77 -18.13
CA GLU A 133 29.11 4.68 -17.07
C GLU A 133 27.97 4.06 -16.27
N SER A 134 26.97 3.48 -16.94
CA SER A 134 25.83 2.82 -16.31
C SER A 134 26.26 1.60 -15.48
N TYR A 135 27.21 0.84 -15.98
CA TYR A 135 27.78 -0.31 -15.29
C TYR A 135 28.52 0.08 -14.02
N LEU A 136 29.47 1.03 -14.11
CA LEU A 136 30.22 1.51 -12.95
C LEU A 136 29.29 2.13 -11.90
N LYS A 137 28.27 2.86 -12.32
CA LYS A 137 27.25 3.43 -11.43
C LYS A 137 26.45 2.35 -10.72
N SER A 138 26.04 1.30 -11.43
CA SER A 138 25.37 0.13 -10.84
C SER A 138 26.27 -0.62 -9.86
N LEU A 139 27.54 -0.82 -10.22
CA LEU A 139 28.53 -1.48 -9.35
C LEU A 139 28.76 -0.68 -8.06
N ASN A 140 28.92 0.64 -8.17
CA ASN A 140 29.09 1.52 -7.01
C ASN A 140 27.85 1.50 -6.09
N SER A 141 26.64 1.47 -6.68
CA SER A 141 25.39 1.31 -5.91
C SER A 141 25.38 0.01 -5.10
N ARG A 142 25.83 -1.10 -5.67
CA ARG A 142 25.91 -2.39 -4.96
C ARG A 142 26.94 -2.38 -3.82
N ILE A 143 28.06 -1.70 -4.00
CA ILE A 143 29.05 -1.52 -2.92
C ILE A 143 28.43 -0.67 -1.80
N ALA A 144 27.73 0.41 -2.15
CA ALA A 144 27.02 1.25 -1.20
C ALA A 144 25.95 0.45 -0.42
N GLU A 145 25.23 -0.47 -1.07
CA GLU A 145 24.25 -1.36 -0.46
C GLU A 145 24.85 -2.33 0.57
N GLN A 146 26.15 -2.63 0.43
CA GLN A 146 26.91 -3.43 1.41
C GLN A 146 27.39 -2.63 2.62
N GLY A 147 27.01 -1.36 2.69
CA GLY A 147 27.28 -0.46 3.84
C GLY A 147 28.39 0.55 3.60
N ASP A 148 28.94 0.69 2.40
CA ASP A 148 29.92 1.73 2.07
C ASP A 148 29.35 2.77 1.09
N PRO A 149 28.55 3.75 1.60
CA PRO A 149 27.92 4.75 0.75
C PRO A 149 28.91 5.79 0.18
N PHE A 150 30.15 5.82 0.64
CA PHE A 150 31.19 6.76 0.21
C PHE A 150 32.26 6.10 -0.64
N SER A 151 32.09 4.83 -1.01
CA SER A 151 32.97 4.17 -1.96
C SER A 151 32.98 4.90 -3.30
N THR A 152 34.12 4.96 -3.93
CA THR A 152 34.29 5.50 -5.28
C THR A 152 35.01 4.50 -6.16
N LEU A 153 34.60 4.45 -7.43
CA LEU A 153 35.23 3.63 -8.45
C LEU A 153 36.03 4.53 -9.40
N GLN A 154 37.23 4.14 -9.70
CA GLN A 154 38.09 4.83 -10.64
C GLN A 154 38.70 3.81 -11.64
N LEU A 155 38.76 4.18 -12.90
CA LEU A 155 39.53 3.49 -13.89
C LEU A 155 40.90 4.15 -13.95
N VAL A 156 41.95 3.35 -13.76
CA VAL A 156 43.35 3.81 -13.79
C VAL A 156 44.12 2.99 -14.83
N ASN A 157 45.33 3.42 -15.18
CA ASN A 157 46.21 2.74 -16.12
C ASN A 157 45.56 2.48 -17.49
N ILE A 158 44.81 3.47 -18.00
CA ILE A 158 44.09 3.34 -19.27
C ILE A 158 45.12 3.27 -20.40
N SER A 159 45.07 2.20 -21.20
CA SER A 159 45.96 1.98 -22.34
C SER A 159 45.18 1.43 -23.54
N LYS A 160 45.66 1.69 -24.74
CA LYS A 160 45.11 1.13 -25.98
C LYS A 160 45.72 -0.26 -26.23
N LEU A 161 44.88 -1.29 -26.37
CA LEU A 161 45.28 -2.62 -26.78
C LEU A 161 45.29 -2.75 -28.30
N ASN A 162 44.27 -2.17 -28.96
CA ASN A 162 44.20 -2.11 -30.44
C ASN A 162 43.35 -0.88 -30.88
N SER A 163 42.88 -0.87 -32.14
CA SER A 163 42.19 0.28 -32.72
C SER A 163 40.80 0.56 -32.12
N ASP A 164 40.15 -0.44 -31.53
CA ASP A 164 38.77 -0.40 -31.05
C ASP A 164 38.60 -0.87 -29.60
N LEU A 165 39.69 -1.29 -28.93
CA LEU A 165 39.70 -1.83 -27.58
C LEU A 165 40.75 -1.11 -26.71
N ILE A 166 40.30 -0.65 -25.55
CA ILE A 166 41.15 -0.13 -24.47
C ILE A 166 41.15 -1.06 -23.27
N SER A 167 42.23 -1.02 -22.47
CA SER A 167 42.36 -1.68 -21.19
C SER A 167 42.41 -0.64 -20.07
N ALA A 168 41.86 -0.98 -18.91
CA ALA A 168 41.96 -0.18 -17.70
C ALA A 168 41.91 -1.07 -16.45
N ASP A 169 42.49 -0.60 -15.35
CA ASP A 169 42.39 -1.25 -14.05
C ASP A 169 41.26 -0.60 -13.21
N LEU A 170 40.39 -1.43 -12.63
CA LEU A 170 39.36 -0.96 -11.71
C LEU A 170 39.96 -0.78 -10.31
N LYS A 171 40.06 0.46 -9.88
CA LYS A 171 40.46 0.81 -8.51
C LYS A 171 39.25 1.15 -7.69
N ILE A 172 39.04 0.42 -6.60
CA ILE A 172 37.98 0.69 -5.64
C ILE A 172 38.55 1.38 -4.42
N ILE A 173 38.09 2.57 -4.15
CA ILE A 173 38.42 3.30 -2.93
C ILE A 173 37.30 3.04 -1.94
N THR A 174 37.54 2.13 -0.98
CA THR A 174 36.60 1.78 0.06
C THR A 174 36.80 2.71 1.26
N ASN A 175 35.68 2.97 1.95
CA ASN A 175 35.66 3.72 3.22
C ASN A 175 35.18 2.82 4.35
N GLN A 176 35.02 3.39 5.54
CA GLN A 176 34.49 2.67 6.68
C GLN A 176 33.04 2.29 6.43
N LYS A 177 32.71 1.00 6.60
CA LYS A 177 31.33 0.53 6.51
C LYS A 177 30.46 1.19 7.57
N ARG A 178 29.38 1.80 7.14
CA ARG A 178 28.42 2.50 7.97
C ARG A 178 27.32 1.57 8.47
N ARG A 179 26.87 1.82 9.69
CA ARG A 179 25.69 1.19 10.31
C ARG A 179 24.74 2.27 10.75
N ILE A 180 23.47 1.93 10.96
CA ILE A 180 22.49 2.85 11.52
C ILE A 180 22.75 2.94 13.02
N ASP A 181 23.17 4.07 13.53
CA ASP A 181 23.46 4.29 14.97
C ASP A 181 22.27 4.92 15.69
N LYS A 182 21.49 5.73 14.98
CA LYS A 182 20.33 6.41 15.54
C LYS A 182 19.20 6.52 14.52
N ILE A 183 17.95 6.40 14.99
CA ILE A 183 16.74 6.63 14.18
C ILE A 183 15.91 7.68 14.91
N ILE A 184 15.55 8.75 14.19
CA ILE A 184 14.77 9.87 14.69
C ILE A 184 13.54 10.02 13.81
N VAL A 185 12.35 9.99 14.42
CA VAL A 185 11.10 10.31 13.74
C VAL A 185 10.82 11.80 13.91
N LYS A 186 10.49 12.47 12.82
CA LYS A 186 10.14 13.89 12.74
C LYS A 186 8.69 14.04 12.25
N GLY A 187 7.99 15.07 12.75
CA GLY A 187 6.61 15.39 12.38
C GLY A 187 5.57 14.73 13.28
N TYR A 188 5.72 13.44 13.59
CA TYR A 188 4.86 12.72 14.53
C TYR A 188 5.66 12.24 15.74
N ASP A 189 5.82 13.08 16.75
CA ASP A 189 6.68 12.79 17.92
C ASP A 189 6.26 11.56 18.72
N LYS A 190 4.95 11.27 18.77
CA LYS A 190 4.39 10.10 19.47
C LYS A 190 4.26 8.86 18.58
N PHE A 191 4.90 8.82 17.41
CA PHE A 191 4.88 7.65 16.54
C PHE A 191 5.39 6.41 17.29
N PRO A 192 4.67 5.27 17.26
CA PRO A 192 5.03 4.09 18.04
C PRO A 192 6.39 3.52 17.63
N LYS A 193 7.36 3.49 18.53
CA LYS A 193 8.71 2.96 18.26
C LYS A 193 8.71 1.49 17.87
N SER A 194 7.72 0.72 18.32
CA SER A 194 7.50 -0.67 17.92
C SER A 194 7.30 -0.82 16.41
N TYR A 195 6.61 0.12 15.75
CA TYR A 195 6.40 0.10 14.30
C TYR A 195 7.69 0.36 13.53
N VAL A 196 8.54 1.27 13.98
CA VAL A 196 9.88 1.47 13.37
C VAL A 196 10.67 0.17 13.40
N LYS A 197 10.68 -0.52 14.56
CA LYS A 197 11.49 -1.71 14.78
C LYS A 197 10.90 -2.97 14.14
N ARG A 198 9.57 -3.15 14.16
CA ARG A 198 8.90 -4.41 13.80
C ARG A 198 8.21 -4.35 12.45
N PHE A 199 7.48 -3.28 12.18
CA PHE A 199 6.75 -3.09 10.93
C PHE A 199 7.70 -2.68 9.79
N LEU A 200 8.43 -1.56 9.95
CA LEU A 200 9.42 -1.11 8.98
C LEU A 200 10.70 -1.95 9.00
N LYS A 201 10.90 -2.79 10.02
CA LYS A 201 12.13 -3.60 10.20
C LYS A 201 13.41 -2.77 10.15
N LEU A 202 13.35 -1.48 10.58
CA LEU A 202 14.49 -0.61 10.74
C LEU A 202 15.06 -0.78 12.15
N ARG A 203 16.36 -1.09 12.25
CA ARG A 203 17.02 -1.38 13.54
C ARG A 203 18.38 -0.72 13.60
N ILE A 204 18.71 -0.19 14.78
CA ILE A 204 20.06 0.26 15.12
C ILE A 204 21.03 -0.91 15.01
N GLY A 205 22.26 -0.63 14.57
CA GLY A 205 23.34 -1.61 14.38
C GLY A 205 23.31 -2.36 13.06
N LYS A 206 22.26 -2.22 12.23
CA LYS A 206 22.22 -2.80 10.89
C LYS A 206 23.08 -2.03 9.92
N SER A 207 23.69 -2.76 8.95
CA SER A 207 24.43 -2.16 7.85
C SER A 207 23.57 -1.13 7.13
N PHE A 208 24.17 0.01 6.81
CA PHE A 208 23.50 1.07 6.07
C PHE A 208 23.26 0.65 4.62
N ASN A 209 22.03 0.80 4.16
CA ASN A 209 21.63 0.60 2.77
C ASN A 209 20.47 1.55 2.47
N LEU A 210 20.72 2.62 1.73
CA LEU A 210 19.73 3.67 1.49
C LEU A 210 18.52 3.16 0.71
N ASN A 211 18.74 2.32 -0.32
CA ASN A 211 17.65 1.77 -1.14
C ASN A 211 16.73 0.90 -0.30
N ALA A 212 17.29 -0.04 0.46
CA ALA A 212 16.51 -0.87 1.38
C ALA A 212 15.81 -0.06 2.49
N ILE A 213 16.39 1.06 2.93
CA ILE A 213 15.74 1.97 3.89
C ILE A 213 14.54 2.65 3.23
N LYS A 214 14.70 3.18 2.01
CA LYS A 214 13.61 3.82 1.26
C LYS A 214 12.45 2.85 1.04
N GLU A 215 12.70 1.64 0.53
CA GLU A 215 11.68 0.60 0.35
C GLU A 215 10.92 0.28 1.63
N LYS A 216 11.61 0.21 2.78
CA LYS A 216 10.96 -0.01 4.07
C LYS A 216 10.14 1.17 4.54
N VAL A 217 10.57 2.39 4.24
CA VAL A 217 9.85 3.62 4.60
C VAL A 217 8.58 3.78 3.77
N GLU A 218 8.54 3.27 2.53
CA GLU A 218 7.31 3.21 1.73
C GLU A 218 6.19 2.40 2.42
N LEU A 219 6.53 1.42 3.27
CA LEU A 219 5.54 0.70 4.07
C LEU A 219 4.75 1.60 5.04
N LEU A 220 5.22 2.82 5.34
CA LEU A 220 4.42 3.78 6.11
C LEU A 220 3.07 4.07 5.45
N GLU A 221 3.00 4.05 4.13
CA GLU A 221 1.77 4.22 3.37
C GLU A 221 0.79 3.05 3.54
N GLU A 222 1.24 1.91 4.07
CA GLU A 222 0.38 0.80 4.46
C GLU A 222 -0.23 0.98 5.86
N LEU A 223 0.18 2.02 6.61
CA LEU A 223 -0.41 2.37 7.90
C LEU A 223 -1.61 3.29 7.72
N ARG A 224 -2.70 3.00 8.44
CA ARG A 224 -3.88 3.87 8.39
C ARG A 224 -3.67 5.17 9.18
N PHE A 225 -2.86 5.15 10.24
CA PHE A 225 -2.70 6.24 11.20
C PHE A 225 -1.48 7.12 10.97
N ALA A 226 -0.70 6.85 9.93
CA ALA A 226 0.51 7.61 9.63
C ALA A 226 0.87 7.50 8.15
N ASN A 227 1.37 8.60 7.57
CA ASN A 227 1.89 8.67 6.22
C ASN A 227 3.34 9.16 6.21
N LYS A 228 4.04 8.88 5.12
CA LYS A 228 5.34 9.46 4.81
C LYS A 228 5.17 10.91 4.32
N ILE A 229 5.89 11.87 4.92
CA ILE A 229 5.93 13.26 4.46
C ILE A 229 6.86 13.40 3.26
N LYS A 230 8.06 12.81 3.37
CA LYS A 230 9.12 12.82 2.34
C LYS A 230 10.07 11.65 2.54
N ASP A 231 10.97 11.45 1.59
CA ASP A 231 12.02 10.45 1.68
C ASP A 231 12.88 10.60 2.93
N PRO A 232 13.40 9.48 3.49
CA PRO A 232 14.26 9.52 4.65
C PRO A 232 15.57 10.27 4.34
N GLU A 233 16.03 11.05 5.29
CA GLU A 233 17.31 11.75 5.23
C GLU A 233 18.33 11.10 6.16
N VAL A 234 19.59 11.22 5.82
CA VAL A 234 20.69 10.62 6.57
C VAL A 234 21.74 11.67 6.89
N LEU A 235 22.07 11.77 8.16
CA LEU A 235 23.20 12.57 8.61
C LEU A 235 24.37 11.65 8.95
N PHE A 236 25.46 11.80 8.20
CA PHE A 236 26.74 11.15 8.48
C PHE A 236 27.64 12.12 9.25
N THR A 237 28.11 11.69 10.40
CA THR A 237 29.22 12.31 11.11
C THR A 237 30.44 11.41 11.02
N GLN A 238 31.57 11.82 11.59
CA GLN A 238 32.78 11.02 11.58
C GLN A 238 32.51 9.59 12.11
N ASP A 239 31.78 9.48 13.24
CA ASP A 239 31.63 8.23 13.99
C ASP A 239 30.19 7.70 14.02
N SER A 240 29.21 8.40 13.44
CA SER A 240 27.82 7.97 13.52
C SER A 240 26.99 8.24 12.26
N THR A 241 25.94 7.44 12.09
CA THR A 241 24.95 7.56 11.02
C THR A 241 23.57 7.71 11.66
N THR A 242 22.96 8.87 11.54
CA THR A 242 21.61 9.15 12.03
C THR A 242 20.62 9.16 10.89
N LEU A 243 19.60 8.28 10.98
CA LEU A 243 18.49 8.20 10.03
C LEU A 243 17.32 9.05 10.54
N TYR A 244 16.85 9.98 9.72
CA TYR A 244 15.65 10.78 9.96
C TYR A 244 14.49 10.24 9.13
N LEU A 245 13.39 9.88 9.79
CA LEU A 245 12.13 9.47 9.18
C LEU A 245 11.13 10.61 9.33
N TYR A 246 10.50 11.01 8.25
CA TYR A 246 9.52 12.09 8.23
C TYR A 246 8.12 11.50 8.11
N VAL A 247 7.37 11.58 9.20
CA VAL A 247 6.07 10.93 9.36
C VAL A 247 5.03 11.94 9.83
N GLU A 248 3.84 11.92 9.26
CA GLU A 248 2.69 12.68 9.75
C GLU A 248 1.61 11.74 10.30
N LYS A 249 0.84 12.23 11.27
CA LYS A 249 -0.34 11.53 11.78
C LYS A 249 -1.52 11.76 10.83
N THR A 250 -2.20 10.70 10.43
CA THR A 250 -3.41 10.78 9.62
C THR A 250 -4.67 10.63 10.47
N LYS A 251 -5.77 11.18 9.97
CA LYS A 251 -7.11 10.96 10.54
C LYS A 251 -7.58 9.56 10.14
N THR A 252 -7.93 8.75 11.12
CA THR A 252 -8.23 7.31 10.90
C THR A 252 -9.36 6.77 11.75
N ASN A 253 -9.83 7.55 12.69
CA ASN A 253 -11.00 7.18 13.46
C ASN A 253 -12.22 7.25 12.54
N ASN A 254 -13.04 6.24 12.58
CA ASN A 254 -14.29 6.19 11.83
C ASN A 254 -15.46 6.15 12.79
N PHE A 255 -16.47 6.89 12.45
CA PHE A 255 -17.78 6.83 13.09
C PHE A 255 -18.85 6.73 12.01
N ASP A 256 -19.73 5.77 12.17
CA ASP A 256 -20.93 5.62 11.36
C ASP A 256 -22.09 5.27 12.29
N GLY A 257 -23.22 5.92 12.13
CA GLY A 257 -24.36 5.54 12.93
C GLY A 257 -25.32 6.66 13.27
N PHE A 258 -26.45 6.21 13.79
CA PHE A 258 -27.45 7.02 14.49
C PHE A 258 -28.07 6.18 15.61
N LEU A 259 -28.41 6.79 16.71
CA LEU A 259 -29.11 6.18 17.82
C LEU A 259 -30.33 7.04 18.18
N GLY A 260 -31.51 6.42 18.10
CA GLY A 260 -32.72 6.90 18.74
C GLY A 260 -32.90 6.26 20.13
N PHE A 261 -33.61 6.84 20.99
CA PHE A 261 -34.04 6.21 22.25
C PHE A 261 -35.54 6.51 22.50
N GLY A 262 -36.23 5.52 22.98
CA GLY A 262 -37.63 5.58 23.34
C GLY A 262 -37.87 4.78 24.62
N THR A 263 -39.02 4.99 25.24
CA THR A 263 -39.47 4.13 26.33
C THR A 263 -40.42 3.10 25.76
N ASN A 264 -40.11 1.83 25.92
CA ASN A 264 -41.05 0.75 25.57
C ASN A 264 -42.25 0.81 26.52
N GLU A 265 -43.44 1.04 25.97
CA GLU A 265 -44.67 1.22 26.74
C GLU A 265 -45.09 -0.03 27.52
N THR A 266 -44.67 -1.22 27.08
CA THR A 266 -44.99 -2.50 27.71
C THR A 266 -44.05 -2.84 28.86
N THR A 267 -42.75 -2.58 28.69
CA THR A 267 -41.72 -2.94 29.68
C THR A 267 -41.29 -1.78 30.58
N ASN A 268 -41.71 -0.54 30.28
CA ASN A 268 -41.24 0.71 30.89
C ASN A 268 -39.73 0.87 30.95
N LYS A 269 -38.98 0.25 30.00
CA LYS A 269 -37.53 0.34 29.88
C LYS A 269 -37.17 1.25 28.71
N ILE A 270 -36.03 1.94 28.84
CA ILE A 270 -35.45 2.69 27.73
C ILE A 270 -34.87 1.68 26.73
N GLU A 271 -35.31 1.78 25.49
CA GLU A 271 -34.78 1.01 24.37
C GLU A 271 -34.01 1.94 23.42
N PHE A 272 -32.95 1.43 22.84
CA PHE A 272 -32.10 2.14 21.87
C PHE A 272 -32.30 1.49 20.52
N ASP A 273 -32.79 2.26 19.54
CA ASP A 273 -32.92 1.85 18.15
C ASP A 273 -31.91 2.54 17.27
N GLY A 274 -31.46 1.84 16.23
CA GLY A 274 -30.49 2.35 15.32
C GLY A 274 -29.18 1.57 15.35
N TYR A 275 -28.13 2.19 14.90
CA TYR A 275 -26.82 1.57 14.91
C TYR A 275 -25.71 2.58 15.21
N LEU A 276 -24.59 2.06 15.69
CA LEU A 276 -23.34 2.77 15.91
C LEU A 276 -22.18 1.87 15.52
N ASP A 277 -21.31 2.35 14.64
CA ASP A 277 -20.03 1.72 14.29
C ASP A 277 -18.91 2.73 14.54
N LEU A 278 -18.19 2.54 15.64
CA LEU A 278 -17.05 3.38 16.05
C LEU A 278 -15.76 2.58 15.93
N ARG A 279 -14.82 3.12 15.19
CA ARG A 279 -13.48 2.56 15.06
C ARG A 279 -12.43 3.60 15.43
N LEU A 280 -11.69 3.34 16.49
CA LEU A 280 -10.60 4.18 16.98
C LEU A 280 -9.25 3.50 16.72
N ILE A 281 -8.33 4.20 16.03
CA ILE A 281 -7.03 3.64 15.66
C ILE A 281 -5.92 4.55 16.18
N ASN A 282 -4.98 3.95 16.94
CA ASN A 282 -3.76 4.60 17.42
C ASN A 282 -4.01 5.87 18.26
N ASN A 283 -5.08 5.90 19.04
CA ASN A 283 -5.37 7.01 19.94
C ASN A 283 -4.45 7.05 21.16
N LEU A 284 -3.99 5.87 21.63
CA LEU A 284 -3.02 5.71 22.71
C LEU A 284 -1.56 5.74 22.21
N ASN A 285 -1.33 5.83 20.89
CA ASN A 285 -0.01 5.84 20.23
C ASN A 285 0.80 4.53 20.38
N TYR A 286 0.10 3.39 20.42
CA TYR A 286 0.70 2.04 20.36
C TYR A 286 0.38 1.32 19.07
N GLY A 287 -0.42 1.93 18.18
CA GLY A 287 -0.94 1.32 16.95
C GLY A 287 -2.15 0.43 17.21
N GLU A 288 -2.78 0.58 18.37
CA GLU A 288 -3.96 -0.17 18.79
C GLU A 288 -5.19 0.18 17.98
N THR A 289 -6.15 -0.76 17.94
CA THR A 289 -7.47 -0.55 17.36
C THR A 289 -8.54 -0.93 18.38
N LEU A 290 -9.50 -0.05 18.57
CA LEU A 290 -10.74 -0.31 19.32
C LEU A 290 -11.92 -0.17 18.35
N ASN A 291 -12.71 -1.24 18.24
CA ASN A 291 -13.96 -1.23 17.50
C ASN A 291 -15.11 -1.37 18.49
N LEU A 292 -16.14 -0.58 18.31
CA LEU A 292 -17.40 -0.71 19.02
C LEU A 292 -18.53 -0.65 18.00
N PHE A 293 -19.31 -1.70 17.95
CA PHE A 293 -20.47 -1.81 17.06
C PHE A 293 -21.72 -2.13 17.88
N TYR A 294 -22.76 -1.37 17.66
CA TYR A 294 -24.11 -1.63 18.18
C TYR A 294 -25.10 -1.52 17.04
N LYS A 295 -26.06 -2.42 16.99
CA LYS A 295 -27.19 -2.37 16.06
C LYS A 295 -28.43 -2.95 16.76
N SER A 296 -29.51 -2.22 16.68
CA SER A 296 -30.87 -2.70 16.98
C SER A 296 -31.74 -2.49 15.75
N ASP A 297 -32.48 -3.47 15.33
CA ASP A 297 -33.34 -3.41 14.15
C ASP A 297 -34.82 -3.54 14.51
N GLU A 298 -35.69 -3.26 13.54
CA GLU A 298 -37.15 -3.25 13.69
C GLU A 298 -37.74 -4.64 14.05
N ILE A 299 -36.93 -5.71 13.98
CA ILE A 299 -37.32 -7.10 14.27
C ILE A 299 -36.82 -7.53 15.66
N ASP A 300 -36.54 -6.57 16.55
CA ASP A 300 -35.98 -6.78 17.89
C ASP A 300 -34.67 -7.57 17.95
N GLN A 301 -33.90 -7.62 16.85
CA GLN A 301 -32.55 -8.16 16.88
C GLN A 301 -31.56 -7.09 17.36
N GLN A 302 -30.76 -7.46 18.34
CA GLN A 302 -29.75 -6.56 18.89
C GLN A 302 -28.36 -7.22 18.79
N THR A 303 -27.40 -6.46 18.28
CA THR A 303 -26.00 -6.87 18.22
C THR A 303 -25.14 -5.83 18.92
N PHE A 304 -24.33 -6.25 19.89
CA PHE A 304 -23.32 -5.44 20.52
C PHE A 304 -21.96 -6.12 20.39
N ARG A 305 -20.97 -5.43 19.84
CA ARG A 305 -19.61 -5.95 19.65
C ARG A 305 -18.59 -4.93 20.10
N VAL A 306 -17.64 -5.39 20.89
CA VAL A 306 -16.43 -4.64 21.26
C VAL A 306 -15.21 -5.49 20.99
N ASP A 307 -14.26 -4.94 20.26
CA ASP A 307 -12.98 -5.58 19.92
C ASP A 307 -11.84 -4.62 20.22
N ALA A 308 -10.79 -5.10 20.89
CA ALA A 308 -9.55 -4.38 21.08
C ALA A 308 -8.39 -5.20 20.53
N ASP A 309 -7.60 -4.62 19.60
CA ASP A 309 -6.37 -5.20 19.03
C ASP A 309 -5.17 -4.36 19.47
N LEU A 310 -4.22 -4.97 20.16
CA LEU A 310 -2.99 -4.40 20.68
C LEU A 310 -1.80 -5.03 19.95
N PRO A 311 -1.33 -4.45 18.84
CA PRO A 311 -0.19 -4.97 18.09
C PRO A 311 1.13 -4.70 18.85
N TYR A 312 2.14 -5.53 18.58
CA TYR A 312 3.52 -5.31 19.04
C TYR A 312 3.68 -5.12 20.56
N LEU A 313 2.97 -5.92 21.36
CA LEU A 313 3.06 -5.88 22.82
C LEU A 313 4.53 -5.88 23.30
N PHE A 314 4.84 -4.95 24.19
CA PHE A 314 6.20 -4.76 24.75
C PHE A 314 7.29 -4.60 23.66
N GLY A 315 6.94 -4.11 22.47
CA GLY A 315 7.85 -3.99 21.33
C GLY A 315 8.28 -5.33 20.72
N SER A 316 7.55 -6.42 21.02
CA SER A 316 7.71 -7.74 20.40
C SER A 316 6.92 -7.83 19.09
N PRO A 317 7.09 -8.86 18.23
CA PRO A 317 6.21 -9.08 17.07
C PRO A 317 4.86 -9.72 17.46
N ILE A 318 4.59 -9.85 18.75
CA ILE A 318 3.37 -10.46 19.30
C ILE A 318 2.34 -9.35 19.52
N GLY A 319 1.11 -9.59 19.07
CA GLY A 319 -0.07 -8.79 19.38
C GLY A 319 -1.06 -9.59 20.22
N PHE A 320 -1.98 -8.87 20.84
CA PHE A 320 -3.06 -9.44 21.64
C PHE A 320 -4.38 -8.81 21.21
N GLN A 321 -5.40 -9.65 21.00
CA GLN A 321 -6.74 -9.21 20.65
C GLN A 321 -7.75 -9.84 21.59
N VAL A 322 -8.67 -9.03 22.08
CA VAL A 322 -9.83 -9.49 22.88
C VAL A 322 -11.10 -8.92 22.29
N GLY A 323 -12.20 -9.62 22.49
CA GLY A 323 -13.48 -9.13 22.06
C GLY A 323 -14.64 -9.78 22.79
N LEU A 324 -15.75 -9.06 22.76
CA LEU A 324 -17.06 -9.46 23.25
C LEU A 324 -18.08 -9.22 22.15
N ASN A 325 -18.89 -10.22 21.85
CA ASN A 325 -20.01 -10.11 20.91
C ASN A 325 -21.27 -10.65 21.60
N ILE A 326 -22.25 -9.78 21.78
CA ILE A 326 -23.57 -10.12 22.31
C ILE A 326 -24.54 -10.03 21.16
N PHE A 327 -25.27 -11.11 20.90
CA PHE A 327 -26.33 -11.16 19.93
C PHE A 327 -27.62 -11.61 20.64
N ARG A 328 -28.67 -10.79 20.58
CA ARG A 328 -30.01 -11.11 21.03
C ARG A 328 -30.91 -11.22 19.83
N LYS A 329 -31.64 -12.30 19.73
CA LYS A 329 -32.69 -12.48 18.74
C LYS A 329 -34.03 -12.35 19.44
N ASP A 330 -34.68 -11.22 19.27
CA ASP A 330 -36.00 -10.90 19.84
C ASP A 330 -36.12 -11.36 21.33
N SER A 331 -37.22 -12.01 21.68
CA SER A 331 -37.44 -12.66 22.98
C SER A 331 -37.06 -14.16 22.99
N THR A 332 -36.35 -14.67 21.96
CA THR A 332 -36.08 -16.11 21.88
C THR A 332 -34.80 -16.51 22.57
N PHE A 333 -33.67 -15.86 22.29
CA PHE A 333 -32.39 -16.20 22.94
C PHE A 333 -31.37 -15.04 22.90
N LEU A 334 -30.37 -15.17 23.75
CA LEU A 334 -29.21 -14.29 23.84
C LEU A 334 -27.91 -15.10 23.78
N ASN A 335 -27.00 -14.75 22.88
CA ASN A 335 -25.66 -15.31 22.78
C ASN A 335 -24.61 -14.29 23.20
N ALA A 336 -23.78 -14.62 24.18
CA ALA A 336 -22.62 -13.84 24.62
C ALA A 336 -21.33 -14.58 24.29
N LYS A 337 -20.62 -14.13 23.24
CA LYS A 337 -19.34 -14.72 22.81
C LYS A 337 -18.19 -13.83 23.23
N GLN A 338 -17.25 -14.40 24.00
CA GLN A 338 -15.99 -13.77 24.38
C GLN A 338 -14.84 -14.48 23.69
N TYR A 339 -13.78 -13.74 23.33
CA TYR A 339 -12.59 -14.35 22.77
C TYR A 339 -11.32 -13.61 23.16
N ALA A 340 -10.23 -14.35 23.18
CA ALA A 340 -8.87 -13.83 23.34
C ALA A 340 -7.95 -14.50 22.32
N LYS A 341 -7.12 -13.71 21.62
CA LYS A 341 -6.18 -14.18 20.60
C LYS A 341 -4.80 -13.62 20.85
N VAL A 342 -3.79 -14.45 20.65
CA VAL A 342 -2.38 -14.05 20.58
C VAL A 342 -1.94 -14.16 19.12
N ASN A 343 -1.47 -13.07 18.56
CA ASN A 343 -1.10 -12.97 17.15
C ASN A 343 0.41 -12.74 17.00
N TYR A 344 1.01 -13.33 15.98
CA TYR A 344 2.37 -13.07 15.53
C TYR A 344 2.34 -12.37 14.18
N GLN A 345 2.88 -11.15 14.13
CA GLN A 345 3.01 -10.38 12.90
C GLN A 345 4.25 -10.83 12.13
N ILE A 346 4.06 -11.59 11.04
CA ILE A 346 5.15 -12.11 10.19
C ILE A 346 5.80 -10.95 9.43
N ASN A 347 4.96 -10.11 8.82
CA ASN A 347 5.37 -8.88 8.12
C ASN A 347 4.18 -7.89 8.09
N ALA A 348 4.27 -6.80 7.34
CA ALA A 348 3.22 -5.79 7.23
C ALA A 348 1.84 -6.37 6.84
N GLN A 349 1.82 -7.42 6.04
CA GLN A 349 0.62 -7.97 5.41
C GLN A 349 0.12 -9.27 6.04
N HIS A 350 0.99 -10.07 6.66
CA HIS A 350 0.69 -11.42 7.15
C HIS A 350 0.68 -11.50 8.68
N LYS A 351 -0.42 -11.98 9.24
CA LYS A 351 -0.63 -12.23 10.66
C LYS A 351 -1.10 -13.66 10.87
N ILE A 352 -0.51 -14.38 11.80
CA ILE A 352 -0.95 -15.70 12.26
C ILE A 352 -1.20 -15.66 13.75
N GLY A 353 -2.15 -16.42 14.25
CA GLY A 353 -2.46 -16.41 15.69
C GLY A 353 -3.13 -17.67 16.17
N VAL A 354 -3.18 -17.78 17.49
CA VAL A 354 -3.95 -18.78 18.21
C VAL A 354 -4.88 -18.07 19.19
N GLY A 355 -5.99 -18.68 19.52
CA GLY A 355 -6.91 -18.06 20.47
C GLY A 355 -7.90 -19.06 21.05
N ILE A 356 -8.60 -18.54 22.02
CA ILE A 356 -9.70 -19.22 22.70
C ILE A 356 -10.96 -18.39 22.53
N SER A 357 -12.09 -19.04 22.41
CA SER A 357 -13.40 -18.37 22.46
C SER A 357 -14.39 -19.18 23.29
N SER A 358 -15.23 -18.49 24.03
CA SER A 358 -16.34 -19.06 24.79
C SER A 358 -17.62 -18.37 24.39
N THR A 359 -18.67 -19.14 24.15
CA THR A 359 -20.03 -18.61 23.90
C THR A 359 -20.95 -19.19 24.95
N THR A 360 -21.67 -18.32 25.66
CA THR A 360 -22.80 -18.69 26.51
C THR A 360 -24.08 -18.27 25.81
N SER A 361 -24.98 -19.20 25.62
CA SER A 361 -26.31 -18.95 25.07
C SER A 361 -27.38 -19.19 26.12
N THR A 362 -28.31 -18.25 26.23
CA THR A 362 -29.43 -18.31 27.14
C THR A 362 -30.73 -18.29 26.35
N ASN A 363 -31.56 -19.31 26.56
CA ASN A 363 -32.95 -19.36 26.08
C ASN A 363 -33.78 -18.35 26.87
N LEU A 364 -34.50 -17.51 26.20
CA LEU A 364 -35.37 -16.47 26.80
C LEU A 364 -36.84 -16.87 26.81
N LEU A 365 -37.22 -18.00 26.20
CA LEU A 365 -38.58 -18.53 26.19
C LEU A 365 -38.85 -19.25 27.52
N GLU A 366 -40.09 -19.16 28.00
CA GLU A 366 -40.51 -19.83 29.23
C GLU A 366 -40.53 -21.36 29.13
N ASN A 367 -40.57 -21.90 27.92
CA ASN A 367 -40.59 -23.35 27.66
C ASN A 367 -39.36 -23.77 26.86
N ASP A 368 -38.60 -24.73 27.40
CA ASP A 368 -37.53 -25.38 26.68
C ASP A 368 -38.07 -26.19 25.50
N THR A 369 -37.45 -26.02 24.35
CA THR A 369 -37.69 -26.86 23.16
C THR A 369 -36.47 -27.69 22.86
N ASN A 370 -36.64 -28.88 22.26
CA ASN A 370 -35.50 -29.73 21.88
C ASN A 370 -34.53 -29.06 20.88
N ILE A 371 -34.91 -27.93 20.31
CA ILE A 371 -34.16 -27.20 19.28
C ILE A 371 -33.45 -25.97 19.86
N LEU A 372 -33.95 -25.40 20.95
CA LEU A 372 -33.45 -24.19 21.60
C LEU A 372 -33.16 -24.47 23.06
N ASN A 373 -31.91 -24.48 23.44
CA ASN A 373 -31.48 -24.80 24.80
C ASN A 373 -30.36 -23.86 25.27
N ASP A 374 -30.23 -23.70 26.57
CA ASP A 374 -29.06 -23.08 27.17
C ASP A 374 -27.83 -23.90 26.87
N PHE A 375 -26.73 -23.26 26.51
CA PHE A 375 -25.46 -23.93 26.30
C PHE A 375 -24.24 -23.05 26.57
N THR A 376 -23.13 -23.70 26.81
CA THR A 376 -21.79 -23.06 26.76
C THR A 376 -20.91 -23.84 25.79
N SER A 377 -20.32 -23.12 24.83
CA SER A 377 -19.35 -23.69 23.89
C SER A 377 -17.98 -23.04 24.06
N ASN A 378 -16.91 -23.86 23.97
CA ASN A 378 -15.53 -23.42 24.09
C ASN A 378 -14.72 -23.96 22.93
N TYR A 379 -13.94 -23.06 22.24
CA TYR A 379 -13.11 -23.43 21.11
C TYR A 379 -11.67 -22.95 21.30
N TYR A 380 -10.72 -23.78 20.85
CA TYR A 380 -9.33 -23.43 20.62
C TYR A 380 -9.14 -23.30 19.13
N SER A 381 -8.66 -22.15 18.66
CA SER A 381 -8.65 -21.83 17.23
C SER A 381 -7.30 -21.32 16.76
N LEU A 382 -7.01 -21.63 15.49
CA LEU A 382 -5.94 -21.02 14.69
C LEU A 382 -6.54 -19.91 13.83
N TYR A 383 -5.77 -18.85 13.64
CA TYR A 383 -6.16 -17.69 12.84
C TYR A 383 -5.06 -17.34 11.85
N TYR A 384 -5.44 -16.97 10.64
CA TYR A 384 -4.55 -16.39 9.67
C TYR A 384 -5.23 -15.22 8.98
N ASN A 385 -4.54 -14.09 8.91
CA ASN A 385 -5.01 -12.90 8.22
C ASN A 385 -3.96 -12.40 7.24
N TYR A 386 -4.40 -12.04 6.03
CA TYR A 386 -3.60 -11.39 5.01
C TYR A 386 -4.31 -10.14 4.50
N THR A 387 -3.58 -9.02 4.43
CA THR A 387 -4.11 -7.75 3.93
C THR A 387 -3.13 -7.15 2.93
N LYS A 388 -3.57 -6.93 1.69
CA LYS A 388 -2.83 -6.19 0.67
C LYS A 388 -3.48 -4.83 0.45
N PRO A 389 -2.87 -3.74 0.92
CA PRO A 389 -3.41 -2.40 0.74
C PRO A 389 -3.23 -1.89 -0.70
N GLN A 390 -4.02 -0.84 -1.06
CA GLN A 390 -3.87 -0.02 -2.27
C GLN A 390 -4.27 1.42 -1.95
N PHE A 391 -3.52 2.10 -1.09
CA PHE A 391 -3.89 3.41 -0.53
C PHE A 391 -3.91 4.56 -1.55
N TYR A 392 -3.38 4.37 -2.76
CA TYR A 392 -3.58 5.29 -3.87
C TYR A 392 -5.06 5.39 -4.32
N ASP A 393 -5.91 4.47 -3.86
CA ASP A 393 -7.35 4.46 -4.13
C ASP A 393 -8.15 4.76 -2.86
N PRO A 394 -8.61 6.02 -2.65
CA PRO A 394 -9.36 6.39 -1.45
C PRO A 394 -10.75 5.74 -1.37
N LEU A 395 -11.35 5.33 -2.48
CA LEU A 395 -12.62 4.61 -2.50
C LEU A 395 -12.47 3.16 -2.06
N PHE A 396 -11.34 2.53 -2.41
CA PHE A 396 -11.10 1.11 -2.17
C PHE A 396 -9.66 0.88 -1.65
N PRO A 397 -9.37 1.24 -0.40
CA PRO A 397 -7.99 1.29 0.13
C PRO A 397 -7.36 -0.09 0.36
N VAL A 398 -8.10 -1.18 0.20
CA VAL A 398 -7.58 -2.55 0.33
C VAL A 398 -7.89 -3.33 -0.95
N ASN A 399 -6.85 -3.85 -1.60
CA ASN A 399 -6.94 -4.62 -2.83
C ASN A 399 -7.32 -6.08 -2.61
N PHE A 400 -6.70 -6.71 -1.59
CA PHE A 400 -6.97 -8.09 -1.22
C PHE A 400 -6.97 -8.24 0.29
N TRP A 401 -7.97 -8.88 0.81
CA TRP A 401 -8.10 -9.24 2.20
C TRP A 401 -8.51 -10.70 2.33
N PHE A 402 -7.91 -11.41 3.27
CA PHE A 402 -8.18 -12.80 3.55
C PHE A 402 -8.14 -13.01 5.06
N ASP A 403 -9.18 -13.60 5.61
CA ASP A 403 -9.28 -14.01 7.00
C ASP A 403 -9.75 -15.46 7.07
N PHE A 404 -9.03 -16.26 7.83
CA PHE A 404 -9.31 -17.66 8.02
C PHE A 404 -9.21 -18.00 9.49
N SER A 405 -10.17 -18.79 9.98
CA SER A 405 -10.08 -19.40 11.30
C SER A 405 -10.56 -20.84 11.29
N SER A 406 -9.87 -21.68 12.06
CA SER A 406 -10.24 -23.08 12.29
C SER A 406 -10.15 -23.36 13.78
N GLY A 407 -11.21 -23.91 14.35
CA GLY A 407 -11.31 -24.20 15.77
C GLY A 407 -11.84 -25.59 16.07
N LEU A 408 -11.30 -26.18 17.12
CA LEU A 408 -11.79 -27.41 17.71
C LEU A 408 -12.27 -27.11 19.12
N GLY A 409 -13.39 -27.70 19.53
CA GLY A 409 -13.99 -27.39 20.81
C GLY A 409 -15.12 -28.31 21.20
N SER A 410 -15.94 -27.85 22.11
CA SER A 410 -17.11 -28.58 22.57
C SER A 410 -18.20 -27.62 22.99
N ARG A 411 -19.44 -28.04 22.82
CA ARG A 411 -20.65 -27.49 23.42
C ARG A 411 -21.08 -28.35 24.60
N THR A 412 -21.48 -27.73 25.67
CA THR A 412 -22.07 -28.36 26.86
C THR A 412 -23.43 -27.72 27.12
N ASN A 413 -24.44 -28.56 27.30
CA ASN A 413 -25.80 -28.22 27.70
C ASN A 413 -26.30 -29.27 28.72
N ASP A 414 -27.56 -29.18 29.12
CA ASP A 414 -28.17 -30.12 30.10
C ASP A 414 -28.24 -31.56 29.56
N LEU A 415 -28.21 -31.76 28.23
CA LEU A 415 -28.24 -33.09 27.61
C LEU A 415 -26.83 -33.73 27.52
N GLY A 416 -25.78 -32.99 27.83
CA GLY A 416 -24.41 -33.47 27.82
C GLY A 416 -23.41 -32.63 27.07
N LYS A 417 -22.26 -33.23 26.71
CA LYS A 417 -21.15 -32.58 26.01
C LYS A 417 -20.98 -33.14 24.61
N GLN A 418 -20.97 -32.25 23.62
CA GLN A 418 -20.74 -32.56 22.19
C GLN A 418 -19.39 -32.00 21.75
N THR A 419 -18.62 -32.79 21.01
CA THR A 419 -17.39 -32.32 20.34
C THR A 419 -17.76 -31.61 19.06
N GLN A 420 -17.14 -30.48 18.82
CA GLN A 420 -17.46 -29.64 17.64
C GLN A 420 -16.20 -29.15 16.96
N SER A 421 -16.31 -28.94 15.64
CA SER A 421 -15.32 -28.18 14.87
C SER A 421 -15.99 -27.02 14.15
N ILE A 422 -15.26 -25.91 14.05
CA ILE A 422 -15.72 -24.69 13.41
C ILE A 422 -14.66 -24.19 12.42
N PHE A 423 -15.09 -23.83 11.21
CA PHE A 423 -14.25 -23.22 10.19
C PHE A 423 -14.94 -21.96 9.66
N ASN A 424 -14.18 -20.88 9.52
CA ASN A 424 -14.66 -19.66 8.90
C ASN A 424 -13.62 -19.18 7.89
N ILE A 425 -14.11 -18.71 6.77
CA ILE A 425 -13.32 -18.08 5.72
C ILE A 425 -14.03 -16.82 5.23
N GLU A 426 -13.28 -15.75 5.15
CA GLU A 426 -13.75 -14.54 4.48
C GLU A 426 -12.59 -13.97 3.65
N MET A 427 -12.85 -13.69 2.39
CA MET A 427 -11.86 -13.05 1.54
C MET A 427 -12.52 -12.17 0.50
N TYR A 428 -11.82 -11.13 0.08
CA TYR A 428 -12.18 -10.40 -1.11
C TYR A 428 -10.97 -9.94 -1.91
N LYS A 429 -11.19 -9.77 -3.20
CA LYS A 429 -10.19 -9.29 -4.14
C LYS A 429 -10.80 -8.26 -5.09
N ILE A 430 -10.04 -7.18 -5.34
CA ILE A 430 -10.34 -6.20 -6.37
C ILE A 430 -9.40 -6.44 -7.55
N PHE A 431 -9.97 -6.70 -8.72
CA PHE A 431 -9.26 -6.83 -9.99
C PHE A 431 -9.39 -5.51 -10.73
N ASN A 432 -8.39 -4.65 -10.65
CA ASN A 432 -8.36 -3.37 -11.37
C ASN A 432 -8.08 -3.65 -12.85
N LEU A 433 -9.06 -3.44 -13.73
CA LEU A 433 -8.90 -3.61 -15.18
C LEU A 433 -8.23 -2.36 -15.78
N ASN A 434 -8.61 -1.19 -15.29
CA ASN A 434 -8.02 0.11 -15.60
C ASN A 434 -8.40 1.14 -14.51
N ASN A 435 -8.08 2.41 -14.71
CA ASN A 435 -8.34 3.47 -13.73
C ASN A 435 -9.85 3.70 -13.42
N ARG A 436 -10.76 3.22 -14.27
CA ARG A 436 -12.20 3.42 -14.10
C ARG A 436 -12.97 2.14 -13.82
N ASN A 437 -12.45 0.99 -14.25
CA ASN A 437 -13.17 -0.28 -14.23
C ASN A 437 -12.47 -1.27 -13.31
N SER A 438 -13.24 -1.91 -12.44
CA SER A 438 -12.75 -3.00 -11.61
C SER A 438 -13.83 -4.05 -11.35
N PHE A 439 -13.39 -5.29 -11.12
CA PHE A 439 -14.21 -6.35 -10.56
C PHE A 439 -13.86 -6.55 -9.10
N TYR A 440 -14.88 -6.59 -8.26
CA TYR A 440 -14.78 -7.01 -6.87
C TYR A 440 -15.40 -8.39 -6.74
N THR A 441 -14.70 -9.29 -6.06
CA THR A 441 -15.21 -10.61 -5.71
C THR A 441 -14.97 -10.85 -4.23
N LYS A 442 -16.01 -11.25 -3.51
CA LYS A 442 -15.96 -11.63 -2.09
C LYS A 442 -16.45 -13.06 -1.93
N LEU A 443 -15.75 -13.83 -1.11
CA LEU A 443 -16.17 -15.13 -0.61
C LEU A 443 -16.35 -15.02 0.90
N ASN A 444 -17.48 -15.49 1.41
CA ASN A 444 -17.75 -15.63 2.84
C ASN A 444 -18.35 -17.01 3.07
N GLY A 445 -17.81 -17.77 4.03
CA GLY A 445 -18.32 -19.08 4.34
C GLY A 445 -17.95 -19.55 5.73
N ALA A 446 -18.81 -20.40 6.27
CA ALA A 446 -18.57 -21.03 7.56
C ALA A 446 -19.16 -22.43 7.60
N ILE A 447 -18.56 -23.30 8.42
CA ILE A 447 -19.06 -24.62 8.73
C ILE A 447 -18.91 -24.90 10.21
N LEU A 448 -19.96 -25.36 10.83
CA LEU A 448 -20.02 -25.96 12.16
C LEU A 448 -20.31 -27.45 11.98
N THR A 449 -19.45 -28.30 12.48
CA THR A 449 -19.63 -29.75 12.50
C THR A 449 -19.86 -30.22 13.93
N SER A 450 -20.96 -30.94 14.16
CA SER A 450 -21.38 -31.50 15.43
C SER A 450 -22.20 -32.76 15.16
N ASP A 451 -22.33 -33.63 16.15
CA ASP A 451 -23.24 -34.79 16.06
C ASP A 451 -24.71 -34.38 16.22
N ASP A 452 -24.93 -33.24 16.86
CA ASP A 452 -26.25 -32.67 17.15
C ASP A 452 -26.17 -31.13 17.13
N TYR A 453 -27.26 -30.46 16.79
CA TYR A 453 -27.30 -29.00 16.60
C TYR A 453 -28.43 -28.36 17.41
N LEU A 454 -28.19 -27.08 17.80
CA LEU A 454 -29.20 -26.19 18.40
C LEU A 454 -29.40 -24.97 17.50
N ASP A 455 -30.62 -24.43 17.38
CA ASP A 455 -30.91 -23.26 16.53
C ASP A 455 -30.10 -22.02 16.95
N ASN A 456 -29.91 -21.85 18.25
CA ASN A 456 -29.17 -20.73 18.82
C ASN A 456 -27.64 -20.84 18.71
N GLU A 457 -27.08 -21.96 18.21
CA GLU A 457 -25.65 -22.10 17.90
C GLU A 457 -25.32 -21.96 16.42
N LEU A 458 -26.32 -22.12 15.53
CA LEU A 458 -26.13 -22.06 14.09
C LEU A 458 -25.72 -20.66 13.62
N PHE A 459 -25.01 -20.63 12.50
CA PHE A 459 -24.67 -19.37 11.85
C PHE A 459 -25.92 -18.67 11.33
N ARG A 460 -25.93 -17.35 11.49
CA ARG A 460 -26.95 -16.47 10.89
C ARG A 460 -26.30 -15.59 9.85
N PHE A 461 -26.90 -15.56 8.68
CA PHE A 461 -26.40 -14.80 7.53
C PHE A 461 -27.59 -14.20 6.75
N GLY A 462 -27.30 -13.44 5.69
CA GLY A 462 -28.24 -12.59 4.98
C GLY A 462 -27.88 -11.12 5.17
N GLY A 463 -28.41 -10.24 4.34
CA GLY A 463 -28.22 -8.81 4.43
C GLY A 463 -27.00 -8.28 3.66
N ILE A 464 -26.69 -7.00 3.85
CA ILE A 464 -25.72 -6.24 3.05
C ILE A 464 -24.28 -6.81 3.11
N ASN A 465 -23.90 -7.40 4.23
CA ASN A 465 -22.54 -7.91 4.45
C ASN A 465 -22.37 -9.39 4.06
N SER A 466 -23.46 -10.07 3.67
CA SER A 466 -23.52 -11.46 3.29
C SER A 466 -24.14 -11.61 1.90
N ILE A 467 -25.34 -12.18 1.77
CA ILE A 467 -26.08 -12.25 0.51
C ILE A 467 -27.11 -11.10 0.48
N ARG A 468 -26.98 -10.20 -0.50
CA ARG A 468 -27.84 -9.03 -0.64
C ARG A 468 -29.18 -9.40 -1.25
N GLY A 469 -30.24 -8.67 -0.87
CA GLY A 469 -31.62 -8.96 -1.25
C GLY A 469 -32.38 -9.84 -0.25
N PHE A 470 -31.73 -10.28 0.83
CA PHE A 470 -32.31 -10.98 1.96
C PHE A 470 -32.22 -10.09 3.22
N GLU A 471 -33.07 -10.36 4.21
CA GLU A 471 -33.01 -9.65 5.48
C GLU A 471 -31.76 -10.01 6.28
N GLU A 472 -31.31 -9.07 7.11
CA GLU A 472 -30.13 -9.25 7.96
C GLU A 472 -30.34 -10.43 8.92
N ASN A 473 -29.39 -11.38 8.97
CA ASN A 473 -29.41 -12.56 9.86
C ASN A 473 -30.67 -13.45 9.74
N SER A 474 -31.41 -13.37 8.63
CA SER A 474 -32.66 -14.12 8.46
C SER A 474 -32.44 -15.58 8.08
N LEU A 475 -31.28 -15.94 7.58
CA LEU A 475 -30.93 -17.28 7.13
C LEU A 475 -30.10 -17.99 8.20
N VAL A 476 -30.42 -19.25 8.46
CA VAL A 476 -29.82 -20.04 9.54
C VAL A 476 -29.20 -21.32 8.96
N ALA A 477 -27.96 -21.60 9.29
CA ALA A 477 -27.21 -22.70 8.70
C ALA A 477 -26.11 -23.25 9.62
N ASN A 478 -25.85 -24.56 9.53
CA ASN A 478 -24.61 -25.15 10.04
C ASN A 478 -23.46 -25.09 9.01
N LEU A 479 -23.80 -24.96 7.71
CA LEU A 479 -22.85 -24.76 6.62
C LEU A 479 -23.42 -23.70 5.66
N TYR A 480 -22.63 -22.70 5.30
CA TYR A 480 -22.95 -21.80 4.21
C TYR A 480 -21.71 -21.32 3.46
N GLY A 481 -21.91 -20.96 2.20
CA GLY A 481 -20.94 -20.28 1.36
C GLY A 481 -21.62 -19.25 0.48
N VAL A 482 -21.11 -18.04 0.47
CA VAL A 482 -21.62 -16.89 -0.32
C VAL A 482 -20.52 -16.37 -1.20
N ILE A 483 -20.78 -16.23 -2.50
CA ILE A 483 -19.93 -15.51 -3.44
C ILE A 483 -20.67 -14.25 -3.87
N SER A 484 -20.05 -13.09 -3.62
CA SER A 484 -20.55 -11.78 -4.05
C SER A 484 -19.65 -11.18 -5.10
N THR A 485 -20.21 -10.71 -6.20
CA THR A 485 -19.46 -10.06 -7.27
C THR A 485 -20.05 -8.71 -7.62
N GLU A 486 -19.17 -7.76 -7.96
CA GLU A 486 -19.54 -6.43 -8.40
C GLU A 486 -18.67 -6.02 -9.58
N TYR A 487 -19.28 -5.60 -10.67
CA TYR A 487 -18.60 -4.79 -11.65
C TYR A 487 -18.73 -3.33 -11.21
N ARG A 488 -17.59 -2.68 -10.96
CA ARG A 488 -17.50 -1.31 -10.46
C ARG A 488 -17.03 -0.39 -11.57
N TYR A 489 -17.80 0.65 -11.83
CA TYR A 489 -17.45 1.70 -12.77
C TYR A 489 -17.31 3.04 -12.04
N ARG A 490 -16.12 3.62 -12.13
CA ARG A 490 -15.79 4.90 -11.50
C ARG A 490 -16.14 6.05 -12.43
N LEU A 491 -17.10 6.87 -12.02
CA LEU A 491 -17.52 8.07 -12.73
C LEU A 491 -16.51 9.21 -12.51
N SER A 492 -16.02 9.35 -11.28
CA SER A 492 -14.99 10.33 -10.89
C SER A 492 -14.11 9.75 -9.78
N THR A 493 -13.16 10.54 -9.25
CA THR A 493 -12.32 10.14 -8.11
C THR A 493 -13.09 9.82 -6.83
N GLY A 494 -14.31 10.36 -6.69
CA GLY A 494 -15.16 10.16 -5.51
C GLY A 494 -16.50 9.49 -5.79
N ILE A 495 -16.83 9.13 -7.05
CA ILE A 495 -18.14 8.56 -7.40
C ILE A 495 -17.97 7.28 -8.18
N PHE A 496 -18.68 6.24 -7.78
CA PHE A 496 -18.75 4.98 -8.52
C PHE A 496 -20.16 4.39 -8.51
N VAL A 497 -20.46 3.61 -9.53
CA VAL A 497 -21.64 2.76 -9.62
C VAL A 497 -21.19 1.30 -9.71
N HIS A 498 -22.02 0.38 -9.28
CA HIS A 498 -21.69 -1.03 -9.34
C HIS A 498 -22.93 -1.92 -9.52
N THR A 499 -22.71 -3.09 -10.10
CA THR A 499 -23.70 -4.18 -10.11
C THR A 499 -23.64 -4.95 -8.79
N VAL A 500 -24.73 -5.66 -8.47
CA VAL A 500 -24.79 -6.64 -7.39
C VAL A 500 -25.14 -7.96 -8.00
N LEU A 501 -24.27 -8.96 -7.85
CA LEU A 501 -24.50 -10.35 -8.27
C LEU A 501 -23.96 -11.26 -7.16
N ASP A 502 -24.86 -11.87 -6.41
CA ASP A 502 -24.54 -12.76 -5.30
C ASP A 502 -25.12 -14.16 -5.57
N ALA A 503 -24.40 -15.17 -5.15
CA ALA A 503 -24.86 -16.55 -5.11
C ALA A 503 -24.46 -17.18 -3.78
N ALA A 504 -25.37 -17.95 -3.18
CA ALA A 504 -25.08 -18.68 -1.95
C ALA A 504 -25.62 -20.10 -2.01
N TYR A 505 -24.96 -20.95 -1.24
CA TYR A 505 -25.43 -22.28 -0.89
C TYR A 505 -25.37 -22.44 0.62
N PHE A 506 -26.40 -23.04 1.23
CA PHE A 506 -26.37 -23.34 2.64
C PHE A 506 -27.07 -24.68 2.97
N GLU A 507 -26.70 -25.25 4.11
CA GLU A 507 -27.32 -26.41 4.70
C GLU A 507 -27.74 -26.10 6.14
N ASN A 508 -28.95 -26.53 6.51
CA ASN A 508 -29.43 -26.51 7.88
C ASN A 508 -29.91 -27.93 8.26
N GLN A 509 -29.12 -28.60 9.09
CA GLN A 509 -29.40 -29.97 9.50
C GLN A 509 -30.56 -30.09 10.50
N LEU A 510 -30.96 -29.01 11.19
CA LEU A 510 -32.15 -29.04 12.03
C LEU A 510 -33.44 -29.14 11.22
N THR A 511 -33.48 -28.52 10.05
CA THR A 511 -34.65 -28.51 9.15
C THR A 511 -34.49 -29.42 7.96
N ASP A 512 -33.33 -30.13 7.85
CA ASP A 512 -32.93 -30.97 6.71
C ASP A 512 -33.03 -30.20 5.37
N SER A 513 -32.72 -28.90 5.41
CA SER A 513 -32.82 -28.02 4.24
C SER A 513 -31.47 -27.77 3.60
N LYS A 514 -31.46 -27.74 2.25
CA LYS A 514 -30.32 -27.38 1.42
C LYS A 514 -30.85 -26.48 0.31
N GLU A 515 -30.35 -25.27 0.25
CA GLU A 515 -30.87 -24.28 -0.70
C GLU A 515 -29.76 -23.49 -1.39
N LYS A 516 -30.08 -23.07 -2.63
CA LYS A 516 -29.29 -22.08 -3.38
C LYS A 516 -30.04 -20.76 -3.43
N LEU A 517 -29.32 -19.72 -3.20
CA LEU A 517 -29.83 -18.36 -3.15
C LEU A 517 -29.10 -17.48 -4.15
N TYR A 518 -29.82 -16.51 -4.70
CA TYR A 518 -29.27 -15.55 -5.65
C TYR A 518 -29.71 -14.14 -5.27
N GLY A 519 -28.78 -13.19 -5.35
CA GLY A 519 -29.02 -11.77 -5.15
C GLY A 519 -28.65 -10.96 -6.38
N PHE A 520 -29.53 -10.06 -6.80
CA PHE A 520 -29.32 -9.21 -7.98
C PHE A 520 -29.61 -7.77 -7.63
N GLY A 521 -28.84 -6.84 -8.19
CA GLY A 521 -29.09 -5.44 -7.95
C GLY A 521 -28.03 -4.52 -8.52
N PHE A 522 -28.07 -3.31 -8.02
CA PHE A 522 -27.11 -2.28 -8.34
C PHE A 522 -26.93 -1.34 -7.15
N GLY A 523 -25.85 -0.60 -7.17
CA GLY A 523 -25.57 0.39 -6.14
C GLY A 523 -24.73 1.54 -6.64
N PHE A 524 -24.62 2.55 -5.83
CA PHE A 524 -23.71 3.64 -6.08
C PHE A 524 -23.03 4.10 -4.79
N GLY A 525 -21.82 4.67 -4.93
CA GLY A 525 -21.07 5.25 -3.83
C GLY A 525 -20.60 6.65 -4.16
N LEU A 526 -20.64 7.51 -3.17
CA LEU A 526 -20.24 8.91 -3.24
C LEU A 526 -19.34 9.26 -2.05
N LEU A 527 -18.07 9.57 -2.34
CA LEU A 527 -17.15 10.09 -1.33
C LEU A 527 -17.40 11.58 -1.13
N THR A 528 -17.80 11.96 0.06
CA THR A 528 -18.06 13.34 0.47
C THR A 528 -17.04 13.79 1.54
N ASN A 529 -17.04 15.06 1.90
CA ASN A 529 -16.25 15.55 3.03
C ASN A 529 -16.69 14.94 4.39
N ALA A 530 -17.96 14.49 4.47
CA ALA A 530 -18.49 13.82 5.66
C ALA A 530 -18.15 12.32 5.70
N GLY A 531 -17.76 11.72 4.58
CA GLY A 531 -17.43 10.31 4.47
C GLY A 531 -17.95 9.68 3.18
N LEU A 532 -17.86 8.35 3.11
CA LEU A 532 -18.33 7.55 1.98
C LEU A 532 -19.81 7.17 2.16
N PHE A 533 -20.67 7.79 1.37
CA PHE A 533 -22.09 7.43 1.25
C PHE A 533 -22.24 6.28 0.25
N ARG A 534 -23.03 5.27 0.62
CA ARG A 534 -23.37 4.14 -0.26
C ARG A 534 -24.87 3.89 -0.24
N LEU A 535 -25.41 3.58 -1.41
CA LEU A 535 -26.79 3.11 -1.60
C LEU A 535 -26.74 1.84 -2.43
N ASN A 536 -27.41 0.77 -1.97
CA ASN A 536 -27.58 -0.48 -2.68
C ASN A 536 -29.07 -0.80 -2.79
N TYR A 537 -29.51 -1.15 -3.98
CA TYR A 537 -30.80 -1.71 -4.28
C TYR A 537 -30.62 -3.15 -4.73
N SER A 538 -31.21 -4.12 -4.03
CA SER A 538 -31.01 -5.52 -4.34
C SER A 538 -32.27 -6.36 -4.05
N SER A 539 -32.49 -7.38 -4.85
CA SER A 539 -33.58 -8.33 -4.73
C SER A 539 -33.03 -9.74 -4.63
N GLY A 540 -33.59 -10.55 -3.73
CA GLY A 540 -33.24 -11.93 -3.50
C GLY A 540 -34.16 -12.91 -4.22
N LYS A 541 -33.61 -14.07 -4.60
CA LYS A 541 -34.33 -15.20 -5.18
C LYS A 541 -33.86 -16.50 -4.52
N THR A 542 -34.81 -17.38 -4.14
CA THR A 542 -34.55 -18.78 -3.78
C THR A 542 -34.84 -19.71 -4.96
N GLU A 543 -34.51 -21.01 -4.86
CA GLU A 543 -34.85 -21.99 -5.90
C GLU A 543 -36.38 -22.05 -6.11
N ASP A 544 -37.17 -21.98 -5.04
CA ASP A 544 -38.61 -22.17 -5.05
C ASP A 544 -39.41 -20.88 -5.25
N ARG A 545 -38.81 -19.71 -5.09
CA ARG A 545 -39.49 -18.43 -5.23
C ARG A 545 -38.99 -17.65 -6.43
N PRO A 546 -39.86 -17.26 -7.37
CA PRO A 546 -39.46 -16.44 -8.50
C PRO A 546 -39.03 -15.03 -8.01
N PHE A 547 -38.20 -14.39 -8.82
CA PHE A 547 -37.80 -13.00 -8.61
C PHE A 547 -39.04 -12.07 -8.59
N LYS A 548 -39.12 -11.24 -7.56
CA LYS A 548 -40.15 -10.20 -7.43
C LYS A 548 -39.51 -8.87 -7.04
N PHE A 549 -39.82 -7.83 -7.79
CA PHE A 549 -39.36 -6.47 -7.48
C PHE A 549 -39.92 -5.93 -6.15
N SER A 550 -41.10 -6.41 -5.73
CA SER A 550 -41.69 -6.03 -4.43
C SER A 550 -40.87 -6.45 -3.22
N ASP A 551 -40.01 -7.46 -3.38
CA ASP A 551 -39.23 -8.03 -2.29
C ASP A 551 -37.83 -7.40 -2.20
N SER A 552 -37.57 -6.34 -2.98
CA SER A 552 -36.29 -5.65 -3.02
C SER A 552 -35.98 -4.90 -1.74
N LYS A 553 -34.72 -4.91 -1.36
CA LYS A 553 -34.19 -4.21 -0.18
C LYS A 553 -33.34 -3.00 -0.63
N VAL A 554 -33.50 -1.90 0.09
CA VAL A 554 -32.67 -0.71 -0.07
C VAL A 554 -31.79 -0.58 1.16
N HIS A 555 -30.48 -0.52 0.94
CA HIS A 555 -29.51 -0.32 2.02
C HIS A 555 -28.79 1.01 1.81
N ILE A 556 -28.76 1.82 2.85
CA ILE A 556 -28.08 3.11 2.88
C ILE A 556 -27.03 3.09 3.99
N SER A 557 -25.82 3.55 3.72
CA SER A 557 -24.79 3.74 4.74
C SER A 557 -23.95 5.00 4.47
N LEU A 558 -23.46 5.61 5.54
CA LEU A 558 -22.52 6.74 5.51
C LEU A 558 -21.39 6.47 6.49
N THR A 559 -20.19 6.22 5.97
CA THR A 559 -19.00 5.99 6.81
C THR A 559 -18.17 7.26 6.88
N ALA A 560 -18.16 7.91 8.04
CA ALA A 560 -17.37 9.13 8.30
C ALA A 560 -15.97 8.78 8.83
N THR A 561 -14.94 9.58 8.45
CA THR A 561 -13.56 9.44 8.94
C THR A 561 -13.10 10.77 9.57
N PHE A 562 -12.55 10.75 10.80
CA PHE A 562 -12.16 11.95 11.56
C PHE A 562 -10.83 11.81 12.31
#